data_11a5a164736b5736bf39f7a8af6ba636
#
_entry.id   11a5a164736b5736bf39f7a8af6ba636
#
_cell.length_a   1.000
_cell.length_b   1.000
_cell.length_c   1.000
_cell.angle_alpha   90.00
_cell.angle_beta   90.00
_cell.angle_gamma   90.00
#
_symmetry.space_group_name_H-M   'P 1'
#
loop_
_entity.id
_entity.type
_entity.pdbx_description
1 polymer ?
#
loop_
_entity_poly.entity_id
_entity_poly.type
_entity_poly.pdbx_seq_one_letter_code
_entity_poly.pdbx_strand_id
1 'polypeptide(L)'
;LEATNIFRFINPVSCKTPINRTLMSIILSGVNYRYTNRQPLFEPVNLSVLPGEKISIVGNNGTGKSTLLRLIAGELAPSCGSIGRSVSPYYVPQQTDIRSESVGRTLGVAEKLDALRAICDGSANPDHYDTLADDWDIESRCRSALDAWGLPHVELTASTDSLSGGEKMRLSLAGLTIHRPAIVLLDEPTNHLDRTGRDRLYDYIRTCKATLIVVSHDTYLLNLLDRTCELSKKGLKTYGGNYNFYREQKRIEDSALEQRIDSEQAALRLARKKAQEIAERQQKRFNQGERNKDRLPRILRKGAKDRGETTISKLREKHSDIVGLNEKRLNDLRRQRGTACRFKIDFDDALLHNGKLLIAADGVNFGYDRERPLWRMPLDLEIRSGERIRLTGNNGSGKTTLVRLLTGELFPTAGEIRRTDFSYVCLDQEYSL
;
A
#
# COMPACT_ATOMS: atom_id res chain seq x y z
N LEU A 1 63.40 -28.22 22.37
CA LEU A 1 62.83 -28.84 21.18
C LEU A 1 61.37 -28.41 21.08
N GLU A 2 61.16 -27.46 20.28
CA GLU A 2 60.04 -26.83 19.61
C GLU A 2 58.65 -27.42 19.87
N ALA A 3 57.78 -26.58 20.48
CA ALA A 3 56.33 -26.69 20.46
C ALA A 3 55.75 -25.61 19.56
N THR A 4 55.39 -26.01 18.36
CA THR A 4 54.80 -25.14 17.34
C THR A 4 53.32 -24.97 17.62
N ASN A 5 52.92 -23.72 17.89
CA ASN A 5 51.53 -23.24 17.97
C ASN A 5 50.77 -23.45 16.67
N ILE A 6 49.67 -24.20 16.69
CA ILE A 6 48.65 -24.25 15.63
C ILE A 6 47.37 -23.64 16.18
N PHE A 7 47.24 -22.30 15.99
CA PHE A 7 45.95 -21.63 16.04
C PHE A 7 45.19 -21.93 14.74
N ARG A 8 44.28 -22.89 14.77
CA ARG A 8 43.28 -23.11 13.74
C ARG A 8 42.19 -22.04 13.89
N PHE A 9 42.16 -21.12 12.94
CA PHE A 9 41.01 -20.24 12.70
C PHE A 9 39.77 -21.11 12.44
N ILE A 10 38.82 -21.07 13.37
CA ILE A 10 37.50 -21.61 13.16
C ILE A 10 36.75 -20.54 12.30
N ASN A 11 36.68 -20.77 10.99
CA ASN A 11 35.78 -20.07 10.13
C ASN A 11 34.32 -20.31 10.58
N PRO A 12 33.47 -19.30 10.72
CA PRO A 12 32.06 -19.52 10.97
C PRO A 12 31.49 -20.29 9.77
N VAL A 13 31.08 -21.51 10.00
CA VAL A 13 30.34 -22.34 9.05
C VAL A 13 29.08 -21.59 8.68
N SER A 14 29.11 -20.97 7.52
CA SER A 14 27.93 -20.48 6.82
C SER A 14 27.02 -21.68 6.60
N CYS A 15 25.99 -21.81 7.42
CA CYS A 15 24.94 -22.81 7.27
C CYS A 15 24.08 -22.41 6.05
N LYS A 16 24.63 -22.65 4.86
CA LYS A 16 23.88 -22.66 3.60
C LYS A 16 23.26 -24.04 3.45
N THR A 17 22.18 -24.32 4.18
CA THR A 17 21.27 -25.37 3.76
C THR A 17 20.81 -24.98 2.35
N PRO A 18 20.99 -25.82 1.32
CA PRO A 18 20.43 -25.56 0.01
C PRO A 18 18.91 -25.66 0.16
N ILE A 19 18.25 -24.50 0.25
CA ILE A 19 16.80 -24.42 0.11
C ILE A 19 16.49 -25.04 -1.25
N ASN A 20 15.75 -26.13 -1.23
CA ASN A 20 15.41 -26.91 -2.41
C ASN A 20 14.60 -26.01 -3.36
N ARG A 21 15.28 -25.36 -4.30
CA ARG A 21 14.71 -24.34 -5.21
C ARG A 21 13.56 -24.88 -6.07
N THR A 22 13.44 -26.19 -6.15
CA THR A 22 12.41 -26.92 -6.94
C THR A 22 11.02 -26.88 -6.28
N LEU A 23 10.92 -26.49 -5.01
CA LEU A 23 9.66 -26.47 -4.24
C LEU A 23 9.06 -25.06 -4.04
N MET A 24 9.64 -24.03 -4.62
CA MET A 24 9.18 -22.64 -4.44
C MET A 24 8.65 -22.07 -5.75
N SER A 25 7.50 -21.41 -5.72
CA SER A 25 6.95 -20.71 -6.88
C SER A 25 7.71 -19.42 -7.18
N ILE A 26 8.06 -18.66 -6.12
CA ILE A 26 8.75 -17.37 -6.22
C ILE A 26 9.79 -17.27 -5.12
N ILE A 27 11.01 -16.81 -5.49
CA ILE A 27 12.10 -16.54 -4.55
C ILE A 27 12.69 -15.17 -4.86
N LEU A 28 12.68 -14.27 -3.89
CA LEU A 28 13.41 -13.01 -3.92
C LEU A 28 14.60 -13.10 -2.98
N SER A 29 15.80 -12.78 -3.46
CA SER A 29 17.02 -12.80 -2.68
C SER A 29 17.73 -11.44 -2.76
N GLY A 30 17.66 -10.65 -1.69
CA GLY A 30 18.31 -9.36 -1.57
C GLY A 30 17.82 -8.32 -2.60
N VAL A 31 16.56 -8.41 -3.03
CA VAL A 31 16.01 -7.57 -4.10
C VAL A 31 15.81 -6.15 -3.61
N ASN A 32 16.38 -5.19 -4.32
CA ASN A 32 16.03 -3.78 -4.19
C ASN A 32 15.81 -3.12 -5.55
N TYR A 33 15.24 -1.92 -5.53
CA TYR A 33 14.99 -1.14 -6.74
C TYR A 33 15.22 0.34 -6.50
N ARG A 34 15.83 0.98 -7.48
CA ARG A 34 16.12 2.42 -7.50
C ARG A 34 15.68 3.01 -8.83
N TYR A 35 14.84 4.04 -8.78
CA TYR A 35 14.60 4.87 -9.96
C TYR A 35 15.84 5.72 -10.26
N THR A 36 16.02 6.10 -11.53
CA THR A 36 17.14 6.92 -11.97
C THR A 36 17.33 8.15 -11.08
N ASN A 37 18.55 8.35 -10.56
CA ASN A 37 18.94 9.45 -9.67
C ASN A 37 18.17 9.58 -8.34
N ARG A 38 17.55 8.50 -7.82
CA ARG A 38 16.85 8.49 -6.52
C ARG A 38 17.47 7.49 -5.55
N GLN A 39 17.15 7.65 -4.27
CA GLN A 39 17.47 6.65 -3.25
C GLN A 39 16.70 5.35 -3.51
N PRO A 40 17.19 4.19 -3.02
CA PRO A 40 16.43 2.95 -3.09
C PRO A 40 15.03 3.11 -2.47
N LEU A 41 14.02 2.50 -3.10
CA LEU A 41 12.64 2.55 -2.61
C LEU A 41 12.49 1.85 -1.26
N PHE A 42 13.20 0.75 -1.09
CA PHE A 42 13.19 -0.08 0.11
C PHE A 42 14.55 -0.77 0.28
N GLU A 43 14.87 -1.15 1.50
CA GLU A 43 16.03 -1.99 1.80
C GLU A 43 15.89 -3.38 1.14
N PRO A 44 16.99 -4.14 0.98
CA PRO A 44 16.96 -5.44 0.31
C PRO A 44 15.87 -6.38 0.86
N VAL A 45 15.01 -6.84 -0.04
CA VAL A 45 13.87 -7.70 0.26
C VAL A 45 14.21 -9.16 0.01
N ASN A 46 13.87 -10.01 0.99
CA ASN A 46 13.90 -11.46 0.87
C ASN A 46 12.48 -11.99 1.05
N LEU A 47 12.01 -12.81 0.12
CA LEU A 47 10.69 -13.42 0.17
C LEU A 47 10.73 -14.78 -0.52
N SER A 48 10.10 -15.77 0.07
CA SER A 48 9.85 -17.06 -0.57
C SER A 48 8.37 -17.39 -0.48
N VAL A 49 7.80 -17.82 -1.60
CA VAL A 49 6.37 -18.15 -1.75
C VAL A 49 6.26 -19.58 -2.26
N LEU A 50 5.49 -20.39 -1.55
CA LEU A 50 5.23 -21.79 -1.89
C LEU A 50 4.17 -21.91 -3.02
N PRO A 51 4.17 -23.03 -3.78
CA PRO A 51 3.11 -23.31 -4.75
C PRO A 51 1.73 -23.33 -4.07
N GLY A 52 0.76 -22.61 -4.65
CA GLY A 52 -0.59 -22.50 -4.12
C GLY A 52 -0.76 -21.60 -2.90
N GLU A 53 0.31 -21.01 -2.38
CA GLU A 53 0.24 -20.07 -1.26
C GLU A 53 -0.35 -18.73 -1.72
N LYS A 54 -1.21 -18.15 -0.90
CA LYS A 54 -1.87 -16.87 -1.15
C LYS A 54 -1.40 -15.83 -0.16
N ILE A 55 -0.64 -14.83 -0.64
CA ILE A 55 -0.07 -13.80 0.23
C ILE A 55 -0.55 -12.41 -0.13
N SER A 56 -0.68 -11.56 0.89
CA SER A 56 -0.93 -10.13 0.72
C SER A 56 0.35 -9.31 0.93
N ILE A 57 0.50 -8.24 0.17
CA ILE A 57 1.52 -7.21 0.41
C ILE A 57 0.80 -5.92 0.79
N VAL A 58 1.03 -5.48 2.02
CA VAL A 58 0.48 -4.25 2.58
C VAL A 58 1.58 -3.24 2.87
N GLY A 59 1.23 -1.99 3.05
CA GLY A 59 2.18 -0.91 3.37
C GLY A 59 1.65 0.45 2.94
N ASN A 60 2.30 1.53 3.37
CA ASN A 60 1.90 2.90 3.05
C ASN A 60 1.98 3.17 1.53
N ASN A 61 1.24 4.19 1.06
CA ASN A 61 1.35 4.61 -0.33
C ASN A 61 2.78 5.11 -0.62
N GLY A 62 3.27 4.81 -1.82
CA GLY A 62 4.62 5.18 -2.24
C GLY A 62 5.75 4.31 -1.67
N THR A 63 5.48 3.22 -0.93
CA THR A 63 6.52 2.28 -0.45
C THR A 63 7.05 1.35 -1.53
N GLY A 64 6.46 1.35 -2.74
CA GLY A 64 6.92 0.53 -3.86
C GLY A 64 6.21 -0.83 -3.98
N LYS A 65 4.98 -0.98 -3.47
CA LYS A 65 4.19 -2.23 -3.59
C LYS A 65 4.00 -2.66 -5.05
N SER A 66 3.47 -1.76 -5.89
CA SER A 66 3.29 -2.01 -7.33
C SER A 66 4.63 -2.24 -8.04
N THR A 67 5.68 -1.51 -7.65
CA THR A 67 7.03 -1.71 -8.20
C THR A 67 7.55 -3.10 -7.87
N LEU A 68 7.31 -3.60 -6.65
CA LEU A 68 7.69 -4.96 -6.26
C LEU A 68 6.93 -6.01 -7.08
N LEU A 69 5.62 -5.83 -7.33
CA LEU A 69 4.86 -6.73 -8.21
C LEU A 69 5.40 -6.71 -9.64
N ARG A 70 5.72 -5.54 -10.20
CA ARG A 70 6.30 -5.41 -11.55
C ARG A 70 7.69 -6.05 -11.66
N LEU A 71 8.50 -5.99 -10.60
CA LEU A 71 9.76 -6.73 -10.51
C LEU A 71 9.51 -8.25 -10.51
N ILE A 72 8.52 -8.72 -9.75
CA ILE A 72 8.13 -10.14 -9.73
C ILE A 72 7.51 -10.55 -11.06
N ALA A 73 6.76 -9.69 -11.74
CA ALA A 73 6.22 -9.95 -13.08
C ALA A 73 7.33 -10.03 -14.14
N GLY A 74 8.45 -9.34 -13.95
CA GLY A 74 9.55 -9.27 -14.91
C GLY A 74 9.47 -8.08 -15.84
N GLU A 75 8.55 -7.16 -15.60
CA GLU A 75 8.45 -5.89 -16.34
C GLU A 75 9.61 -4.93 -16.00
N LEU A 76 10.16 -5.07 -14.79
CA LEU A 76 11.30 -4.30 -14.32
C LEU A 76 12.43 -5.24 -13.90
N ALA A 77 13.67 -4.82 -14.17
CA ALA A 77 14.86 -5.50 -13.65
C ALA A 77 15.22 -4.95 -12.26
N PRO A 78 15.55 -5.79 -11.27
CA PRO A 78 16.01 -5.33 -9.98
C PRO A 78 17.35 -4.60 -10.07
N SER A 79 17.54 -3.54 -9.27
CA SER A 79 18.84 -2.84 -9.20
C SER A 79 19.92 -3.69 -8.53
N CYS A 80 19.54 -4.51 -7.55
CA CYS A 80 20.37 -5.51 -6.89
C CYS A 80 19.52 -6.71 -6.49
N GLY A 81 20.20 -7.85 -6.26
CA GLY A 81 19.56 -9.11 -5.88
C GLY A 81 19.11 -9.93 -7.09
N SER A 82 18.34 -10.98 -6.81
CA SER A 82 17.84 -11.89 -7.84
C SER A 82 16.41 -12.32 -7.57
N ILE A 83 15.65 -12.58 -8.64
CA ILE A 83 14.27 -13.06 -8.59
C ILE A 83 14.20 -14.38 -9.34
N GLY A 84 13.89 -15.47 -8.62
CA GLY A 84 13.59 -16.78 -9.19
C GLY A 84 12.09 -16.98 -9.28
N ARG A 85 11.61 -17.52 -10.41
CA ARG A 85 10.21 -17.86 -10.68
C ARG A 85 10.14 -19.23 -11.32
N SER A 86 9.16 -20.05 -10.91
CA SER A 86 8.97 -21.37 -11.53
C SER A 86 8.37 -21.27 -12.93
N VAL A 87 7.45 -20.30 -13.12
CA VAL A 87 6.81 -19.97 -14.41
C VAL A 87 6.60 -18.45 -14.49
N SER A 88 6.28 -17.95 -15.67
CA SER A 88 5.93 -16.56 -15.88
C SER A 88 4.61 -16.23 -15.16
N PRO A 89 4.57 -15.21 -14.30
CA PRO A 89 3.36 -14.80 -13.62
C PRO A 89 2.37 -14.10 -14.55
N TYR A 90 1.07 -14.28 -14.30
CA TYR A 90 0.03 -13.43 -14.87
C TYR A 90 -0.16 -12.21 -13.97
N TYR A 91 0.09 -11.02 -14.50
CA TYR A 91 0.04 -9.77 -13.76
C TYR A 91 -1.18 -8.94 -14.17
N VAL A 92 -1.98 -8.53 -13.20
CA VAL A 92 -3.09 -7.59 -13.34
C VAL A 92 -2.69 -6.27 -12.67
N PRO A 93 -2.37 -5.22 -13.45
CA PRO A 93 -1.93 -3.93 -12.92
C PRO A 93 -3.09 -3.11 -12.36
N GLN A 94 -2.79 -2.14 -11.49
CA GLN A 94 -3.74 -1.21 -10.88
C GLN A 94 -4.47 -0.36 -11.94
N GLN A 95 -3.73 0.18 -12.90
CA GLN A 95 -4.28 0.87 -14.06
C GLN A 95 -4.07 -0.02 -15.28
N THR A 96 -5.15 -0.43 -15.86
CA THR A 96 -5.13 -1.09 -17.17
C THR A 96 -5.05 -0.01 -18.23
N ASP A 97 -3.82 0.50 -18.49
CA ASP A 97 -3.52 1.25 -19.70
C ASP A 97 -3.63 0.29 -20.89
N ILE A 98 -4.84 -0.24 -21.08
CA ILE A 98 -5.17 -1.03 -22.26
C ILE A 98 -5.18 -0.02 -23.41
N ARG A 99 -4.12 -0.07 -24.22
CA ARG A 99 -4.04 0.71 -25.45
C ARG A 99 -5.24 0.32 -26.33
N SER A 100 -5.58 1.16 -27.30
CA SER A 100 -6.64 0.92 -28.29
C SER A 100 -6.36 -0.36 -29.07
N GLU A 101 -6.74 -1.50 -28.50
CA GLU A 101 -6.54 -2.84 -29.06
C GLU A 101 -7.84 -3.62 -29.00
N SER A 102 -7.93 -4.73 -29.76
CA SER A 102 -9.09 -5.62 -29.64
C SER A 102 -9.08 -6.37 -28.30
N VAL A 103 -10.27 -6.72 -27.82
CA VAL A 103 -10.46 -7.53 -26.61
C VAL A 103 -9.65 -8.84 -26.68
N GLY A 104 -9.67 -9.53 -27.84
CA GLY A 104 -8.90 -10.77 -28.04
C GLY A 104 -7.38 -10.54 -27.92
N ARG A 105 -6.87 -9.39 -28.38
CA ARG A 105 -5.45 -9.06 -28.23
C ARG A 105 -5.09 -8.75 -26.79
N THR A 106 -5.92 -8.00 -26.10
CA THR A 106 -5.74 -7.71 -24.66
C THR A 106 -5.75 -8.97 -23.81
N LEU A 107 -6.59 -9.94 -24.17
CA LEU A 107 -6.63 -11.27 -23.53
C LEU A 107 -5.46 -12.17 -23.96
N GLY A 108 -4.64 -11.78 -24.95
CA GLY A 108 -3.54 -12.61 -25.46
C GLY A 108 -4.00 -13.84 -26.22
N VAL A 109 -5.19 -13.81 -26.80
CA VAL A 109 -5.80 -14.95 -27.55
C VAL A 109 -6.03 -14.64 -29.02
N ALA A 110 -5.75 -13.42 -29.48
CA ALA A 110 -6.06 -12.98 -30.84
C ALA A 110 -5.46 -13.92 -31.92
N GLU A 111 -4.17 -14.26 -31.81
CA GLU A 111 -3.48 -15.10 -32.77
C GLU A 111 -4.12 -16.50 -32.87
N LYS A 112 -4.51 -17.09 -31.73
CA LYS A 112 -5.23 -18.38 -31.71
C LYS A 112 -6.62 -18.30 -32.31
N LEU A 113 -7.35 -17.20 -32.06
CA LEU A 113 -8.67 -16.98 -32.67
C LEU A 113 -8.57 -16.78 -34.17
N ASP A 114 -7.57 -16.05 -34.65
CA ASP A 114 -7.34 -15.84 -36.07
C ASP A 114 -6.92 -17.15 -36.77
N ALA A 115 -6.05 -17.95 -36.11
CA ALA A 115 -5.69 -19.29 -36.62
C ALA A 115 -6.89 -20.23 -36.67
N LEU A 116 -7.73 -20.25 -35.61
CA LEU A 116 -8.96 -21.07 -35.59
C LEU A 116 -9.90 -20.69 -36.73
N ARG A 117 -10.13 -19.38 -36.95
CA ARG A 117 -10.97 -18.90 -38.07
C ARG A 117 -10.39 -19.32 -39.42
N ALA A 118 -9.09 -19.08 -39.63
CA ALA A 118 -8.43 -19.46 -40.87
C ALA A 118 -8.58 -20.97 -41.20
N ILE A 119 -8.44 -21.83 -40.16
CA ILE A 119 -8.63 -23.27 -40.30
C ILE A 119 -10.10 -23.61 -40.66
N CYS A 120 -11.05 -22.99 -39.96
CA CYS A 120 -12.49 -23.17 -40.24
C CYS A 120 -12.88 -22.69 -41.66
N ASP A 121 -12.20 -21.65 -42.16
CA ASP A 121 -12.38 -21.14 -43.52
C ASP A 121 -11.66 -21.99 -44.59
N GLY A 122 -11.02 -23.11 -44.18
CA GLY A 122 -10.43 -24.09 -45.11
C GLY A 122 -8.91 -23.91 -45.32
N SER A 123 -8.22 -23.11 -44.52
CA SER A 123 -6.75 -23.00 -44.62
C SER A 123 -6.07 -24.29 -44.18
N ALA A 124 -5.22 -24.84 -45.07
CA ALA A 124 -4.35 -26.00 -44.79
C ALA A 124 -2.92 -25.59 -44.36
N ASN A 125 -2.68 -24.30 -44.04
CA ASN A 125 -1.36 -23.84 -43.63
C ASN A 125 -0.99 -24.42 -42.25
N PRO A 126 0.15 -25.19 -42.15
CA PRO A 126 0.60 -25.77 -40.90
C PRO A 126 0.79 -24.75 -39.77
N ASP A 127 1.22 -23.52 -40.06
CA ASP A 127 1.46 -22.47 -39.07
C ASP A 127 0.19 -22.14 -38.23
N HIS A 128 -0.99 -22.27 -38.83
CA HIS A 128 -2.24 -22.03 -38.10
C HIS A 128 -2.51 -23.13 -37.07
N TYR A 129 -2.21 -24.40 -37.41
CA TYR A 129 -2.36 -25.52 -36.49
C TYR A 129 -1.34 -25.44 -35.35
N ASP A 130 -0.10 -25.04 -35.65
CA ASP A 130 0.94 -24.84 -34.65
C ASP A 130 0.57 -23.68 -33.69
N THR A 131 0.02 -22.58 -34.21
CA THR A 131 -0.44 -21.43 -33.40
C THR A 131 -1.63 -21.82 -32.53
N LEU A 132 -2.58 -22.59 -33.08
CA LEU A 132 -3.74 -23.04 -32.31
C LEU A 132 -3.34 -24.02 -31.19
N ALA A 133 -2.31 -24.86 -31.41
CA ALA A 133 -1.77 -25.84 -30.46
C ALA A 133 -2.86 -26.68 -29.78
N ASP A 134 -3.75 -27.28 -30.57
CA ASP A 134 -4.91 -28.09 -30.17
C ASP A 134 -5.93 -27.37 -29.26
N ASP A 135 -5.90 -26.06 -29.18
CA ASP A 135 -6.80 -25.25 -28.34
C ASP A 135 -8.11 -24.90 -29.05
N TRP A 136 -8.80 -25.93 -29.56
CA TRP A 136 -10.01 -25.80 -30.39
C TRP A 136 -11.20 -25.14 -29.68
N ASP A 137 -11.23 -25.16 -28.36
CA ASP A 137 -12.29 -24.59 -27.53
C ASP A 137 -12.00 -23.17 -27.08
N ILE A 138 -10.92 -22.53 -27.56
CA ILE A 138 -10.47 -21.19 -27.10
C ILE A 138 -11.58 -20.14 -27.20
N GLU A 139 -12.36 -20.12 -28.28
CA GLU A 139 -13.43 -19.10 -28.43
C GLU A 139 -14.55 -19.33 -27.42
N SER A 140 -15.03 -20.58 -27.27
CA SER A 140 -16.08 -20.90 -26.31
C SER A 140 -15.64 -20.65 -24.85
N ARG A 141 -14.38 -20.95 -24.54
CA ARG A 141 -13.78 -20.70 -23.24
C ARG A 141 -13.64 -19.20 -22.98
N CYS A 142 -13.28 -18.38 -23.97
CA CYS A 142 -13.25 -16.91 -23.83
C CYS A 142 -14.65 -16.36 -23.58
N ARG A 143 -15.68 -16.79 -24.34
CA ARG A 143 -17.07 -16.36 -24.13
C ARG A 143 -17.56 -16.72 -22.73
N SER A 144 -17.34 -17.95 -22.29
CA SER A 144 -17.71 -18.42 -20.96
C SER A 144 -16.99 -17.62 -19.85
N ALA A 145 -15.73 -17.26 -20.05
CA ALA A 145 -14.98 -16.42 -19.10
C ALA A 145 -15.54 -14.99 -19.05
N LEU A 146 -15.83 -14.38 -20.20
CA LEU A 146 -16.46 -13.05 -20.26
C LEU A 146 -17.82 -13.05 -19.56
N ASP A 147 -18.66 -14.06 -19.77
CA ASP A 147 -19.95 -14.21 -19.09
C ASP A 147 -19.78 -14.35 -17.56
N ALA A 148 -18.85 -15.21 -17.13
CA ALA A 148 -18.54 -15.41 -15.72
C ALA A 148 -18.10 -14.10 -15.05
N TRP A 149 -17.40 -13.21 -15.75
CA TRP A 149 -16.98 -11.91 -15.24
C TRP A 149 -17.99 -10.78 -15.53
N GLY A 150 -19.18 -11.10 -16.09
CA GLY A 150 -20.28 -10.16 -16.34
C GLY A 150 -20.04 -9.22 -17.49
N LEU A 151 -19.44 -9.74 -18.54
CA LEU A 151 -19.18 -9.07 -19.81
C LEU A 151 -19.81 -9.81 -21.00
N PRO A 152 -21.08 -10.30 -20.93
CA PRO A 152 -21.69 -11.08 -22.01
C PRO A 152 -21.89 -10.28 -23.28
N HIS A 153 -21.93 -8.95 -23.19
CA HIS A 153 -22.12 -8.02 -24.30
C HIS A 153 -20.83 -7.67 -25.04
N VAL A 154 -19.67 -8.12 -24.53
CA VAL A 154 -18.37 -7.75 -25.06
C VAL A 154 -17.93 -8.76 -26.12
N GLU A 155 -17.78 -8.30 -27.36
CA GLU A 155 -17.28 -9.09 -28.46
C GLU A 155 -15.75 -9.17 -28.44
N LEU A 156 -15.16 -10.33 -28.80
CA LEU A 156 -13.71 -10.54 -28.81
C LEU A 156 -12.98 -9.64 -29.83
N THR A 157 -13.71 -9.19 -30.88
CA THR A 157 -13.21 -8.26 -31.90
C THR A 157 -13.39 -6.78 -31.54
N ALA A 158 -14.18 -6.47 -30.50
CA ALA A 158 -14.47 -5.09 -30.10
C ALA A 158 -13.19 -4.37 -29.63
N SER A 159 -13.18 -3.03 -29.83
CA SER A 159 -12.13 -2.18 -29.27
C SER A 159 -12.31 -2.02 -27.76
N THR A 160 -11.21 -2.09 -27.03
CA THR A 160 -11.19 -1.84 -25.58
C THR A 160 -11.44 -0.39 -25.20
N ASP A 161 -11.41 0.56 -26.15
CA ASP A 161 -11.68 1.98 -25.89
C ASP A 161 -13.14 2.22 -25.50
N SER A 162 -14.06 1.40 -25.97
CA SER A 162 -15.47 1.48 -25.62
C SER A 162 -15.79 1.00 -24.21
N LEU A 163 -14.84 0.34 -23.54
CA LEU A 163 -15.02 -0.24 -22.22
C LEU A 163 -14.76 0.78 -21.11
N SER A 164 -15.63 0.81 -20.10
CA SER A 164 -15.39 1.54 -18.87
C SER A 164 -14.19 0.96 -18.07
N GLY A 165 -13.61 1.75 -17.17
CA GLY A 165 -12.49 1.28 -16.32
C GLY A 165 -12.82 0.00 -15.53
N GLY A 166 -14.07 -0.14 -15.08
CA GLY A 166 -14.52 -1.36 -14.39
C GLY A 166 -14.64 -2.57 -15.33
N GLU A 167 -15.04 -2.36 -16.58
CA GLU A 167 -15.10 -3.43 -17.60
C GLU A 167 -13.69 -3.84 -18.03
N LYS A 168 -12.77 -2.89 -18.20
CA LYS A 168 -11.35 -3.18 -18.46
C LYS A 168 -10.73 -4.03 -17.34
N MET A 169 -11.00 -3.70 -16.07
CA MET A 169 -10.53 -4.52 -14.95
C MET A 169 -11.14 -5.93 -14.98
N ARG A 170 -12.46 -6.05 -15.21
CA ARG A 170 -13.13 -7.36 -15.34
C ARG A 170 -12.59 -8.17 -16.53
N LEU A 171 -12.26 -7.51 -17.63
CA LEU A 171 -11.62 -8.12 -18.78
C LEU A 171 -10.25 -8.72 -18.42
N SER A 172 -9.40 -7.95 -17.74
CA SER A 172 -8.10 -8.45 -17.27
C SER A 172 -8.24 -9.65 -16.31
N LEU A 173 -9.27 -9.63 -15.45
CA LEU A 173 -9.58 -10.74 -14.54
C LEU A 173 -10.15 -11.96 -15.29
N ALA A 174 -10.90 -11.79 -16.40
CA ALA A 174 -11.36 -12.88 -17.23
C ALA A 174 -10.20 -13.70 -17.80
N GLY A 175 -9.07 -13.05 -18.11
CA GLY A 175 -7.84 -13.73 -18.51
C GLY A 175 -7.35 -14.77 -17.50
N LEU A 176 -7.60 -14.61 -16.21
CA LEU A 176 -7.29 -15.61 -15.17
C LEU A 176 -8.05 -16.92 -15.38
N THR A 177 -9.31 -16.82 -15.82
CA THR A 177 -10.16 -17.99 -16.10
C THR A 177 -9.78 -18.66 -17.40
N ILE A 178 -9.36 -17.87 -18.40
CA ILE A 178 -8.95 -18.36 -19.73
C ILE A 178 -7.62 -19.09 -19.65
N HIS A 179 -6.60 -18.45 -19.06
CA HIS A 179 -5.22 -18.96 -19.08
C HIS A 179 -4.88 -19.87 -17.90
N ARG A 180 -5.66 -19.83 -16.80
CA ARG A 180 -5.44 -20.62 -15.56
C ARG A 180 -3.97 -20.60 -15.12
N PRO A 181 -3.37 -19.44 -14.93
CA PRO A 181 -1.95 -19.33 -14.62
C PRO A 181 -1.63 -19.94 -13.24
N ALA A 182 -0.42 -20.53 -13.11
CA ALA A 182 0.04 -21.10 -11.84
C ALA A 182 0.48 -20.02 -10.83
N ILE A 183 0.88 -18.84 -11.33
CA ILE A 183 1.26 -17.67 -10.49
C ILE A 183 0.45 -16.46 -10.95
N VAL A 184 -0.19 -15.79 -10.02
CA VAL A 184 -1.03 -14.60 -10.24
C VAL A 184 -0.57 -13.46 -9.35
N LEU A 185 -0.41 -12.30 -9.95
CA LEU A 185 -0.08 -11.04 -9.26
C LEU A 185 -1.22 -10.05 -9.47
N LEU A 186 -1.83 -9.56 -8.40
CA LEU A 186 -2.95 -8.63 -8.45
C LEU A 186 -2.57 -7.32 -7.75
N ASP A 187 -2.63 -6.21 -8.48
CA ASP A 187 -2.33 -4.89 -7.95
C ASP A 187 -3.61 -4.06 -7.86
N GLU A 188 -4.13 -3.85 -6.64
CA GLU A 188 -5.38 -3.15 -6.33
C GLU A 188 -6.57 -3.60 -7.19
N PRO A 189 -6.84 -4.91 -7.32
CA PRO A 189 -7.84 -5.44 -8.26
C PRO A 189 -9.27 -5.06 -7.89
N THR A 190 -9.53 -4.57 -6.70
CA THR A 190 -10.85 -4.11 -6.23
C THR A 190 -11.18 -2.68 -6.66
N ASN A 191 -10.18 -1.91 -7.10
CA ASN A 191 -10.40 -0.58 -7.66
C ASN A 191 -11.24 -0.71 -8.93
N HIS A 192 -12.16 0.22 -9.14
CA HIS A 192 -13.08 0.25 -10.28
C HIS A 192 -14.08 -0.93 -10.36
N LEU A 193 -14.01 -1.94 -9.47
CA LEU A 193 -15.03 -2.99 -9.40
C LEU A 193 -16.23 -2.56 -8.55
N ASP A 194 -17.41 -2.81 -9.08
CA ASP A 194 -18.66 -2.75 -8.34
C ASP A 194 -18.79 -3.94 -7.37
N ARG A 195 -19.88 -3.98 -6.59
CA ARG A 195 -20.09 -5.03 -5.61
C ARG A 195 -20.08 -6.43 -6.25
N THR A 196 -20.77 -6.59 -7.36
CA THR A 196 -20.87 -7.88 -8.07
C THR A 196 -19.53 -8.33 -8.61
N GLY A 197 -18.72 -7.41 -9.15
CA GLY A 197 -17.35 -7.69 -9.61
C GLY A 197 -16.42 -8.10 -8.47
N ARG A 198 -16.55 -7.46 -7.30
CA ARG A 198 -15.79 -7.84 -6.10
C ARG A 198 -16.18 -9.22 -5.59
N ASP A 199 -17.47 -9.53 -5.50
CA ASP A 199 -17.94 -10.83 -5.05
C ASP A 199 -17.38 -11.95 -5.95
N ARG A 200 -17.40 -11.77 -7.28
CA ARG A 200 -16.77 -12.71 -8.24
C ARG A 200 -15.26 -12.87 -8.02
N LEU A 201 -14.54 -11.77 -7.77
CA LEU A 201 -13.12 -11.82 -7.46
C LEU A 201 -12.84 -12.61 -6.17
N TYR A 202 -13.65 -12.41 -5.13
CA TYR A 202 -13.52 -13.13 -3.87
C TYR A 202 -13.77 -14.64 -4.06
N ASP A 203 -14.76 -15.00 -4.85
CA ASP A 203 -15.05 -16.41 -5.14
C ASP A 203 -13.94 -17.07 -5.98
N TYR A 204 -13.39 -16.34 -6.95
CA TYR A 204 -12.20 -16.78 -7.67
C TYR A 204 -11.03 -17.03 -6.71
N ILE A 205 -10.72 -16.07 -5.83
CA ILE A 205 -9.61 -16.20 -4.88
C ILE A 205 -9.81 -17.38 -3.92
N ARG A 206 -11.04 -17.64 -3.47
CA ARG A 206 -11.34 -18.79 -2.61
C ARG A 206 -11.09 -20.12 -3.30
N THR A 207 -11.50 -20.24 -4.56
CA THR A 207 -11.51 -21.50 -5.31
C THR A 207 -10.23 -21.79 -6.08
N CYS A 208 -9.44 -20.76 -6.44
CA CYS A 208 -8.23 -20.96 -7.23
C CYS A 208 -7.14 -21.68 -6.42
N LYS A 209 -6.37 -22.52 -7.12
CA LYS A 209 -5.21 -23.25 -6.59
C LYS A 209 -3.88 -22.58 -6.96
N ALA A 210 -3.93 -21.45 -7.66
CA ALA A 210 -2.75 -20.70 -8.07
C ALA A 210 -2.03 -20.09 -6.87
N THR A 211 -0.74 -19.87 -7.03
CA THR A 211 0.04 -19.01 -6.11
C THR A 211 -0.40 -17.56 -6.34
N LEU A 212 -0.86 -16.89 -5.30
CA LEU A 212 -1.38 -15.51 -5.37
C LEU A 212 -0.51 -14.55 -4.59
N ILE A 213 -0.16 -13.42 -5.21
CA ILE A 213 0.37 -12.25 -4.52
C ILE A 213 -0.57 -11.07 -4.81
N VAL A 214 -1.16 -10.52 -3.77
CA VAL A 214 -2.17 -9.47 -3.88
C VAL A 214 -1.74 -8.22 -3.12
N VAL A 215 -1.77 -7.08 -3.79
CA VAL A 215 -1.72 -5.76 -3.16
C VAL A 215 -3.14 -5.22 -3.15
N SER A 216 -3.68 -4.87 -2.00
CA SER A 216 -5.01 -4.26 -1.89
C SER A 216 -5.18 -3.47 -0.60
N HIS A 217 -6.15 -2.56 -0.59
CA HIS A 217 -6.68 -1.88 0.59
C HIS A 217 -8.02 -2.47 1.06
N ASP A 218 -8.56 -3.44 0.34
CA ASP A 218 -9.80 -4.12 0.69
C ASP A 218 -9.56 -5.15 1.80
N THR A 219 -10.03 -4.85 2.99
CA THR A 219 -9.82 -5.68 4.18
C THR A 219 -10.48 -7.05 4.09
N TYR A 220 -11.60 -7.15 3.36
CA TYR A 220 -12.28 -8.44 3.17
C TYR A 220 -11.43 -9.36 2.28
N LEU A 221 -10.95 -8.84 1.14
CA LEU A 221 -10.07 -9.56 0.24
C LEU A 221 -8.78 -10.01 0.95
N LEU A 222 -8.13 -9.11 1.70
CA LEU A 222 -6.89 -9.40 2.43
C LEU A 222 -7.05 -10.50 3.47
N ASN A 223 -8.26 -10.65 4.06
CA ASN A 223 -8.54 -11.73 5.01
C ASN A 223 -8.80 -13.09 4.37
N LEU A 224 -8.98 -13.15 3.05
CA LEU A 224 -9.05 -14.42 2.31
C LEU A 224 -7.67 -15.04 2.03
N LEU A 225 -6.60 -14.32 2.32
CA LEU A 225 -5.22 -14.73 2.04
C LEU A 225 -4.56 -15.31 3.28
N ASP A 226 -3.59 -16.22 3.07
CA ASP A 226 -3.00 -17.04 4.13
C ASP A 226 -1.98 -16.27 4.97
N ARG A 227 -1.23 -15.37 4.34
CA ARG A 227 -0.10 -14.67 4.95
C ARG A 227 -0.03 -13.21 4.50
N THR A 228 0.33 -12.33 5.43
CA THR A 228 0.48 -10.89 5.18
C THR A 228 1.94 -10.46 5.29
N CYS A 229 2.41 -9.72 4.28
CA CYS A 229 3.74 -9.13 4.24
C CYS A 229 3.62 -7.60 4.25
N GLU A 230 4.28 -6.92 5.19
CA GLU A 230 4.32 -5.46 5.26
C GLU A 230 5.58 -4.95 4.55
N LEU A 231 5.39 -4.19 3.47
CA LEU A 231 6.48 -3.50 2.77
C LEU A 231 6.65 -2.10 3.33
N SER A 232 7.85 -1.79 3.77
CA SER A 232 8.27 -0.49 4.27
C SER A 232 9.60 -0.06 3.66
N LYS A 233 10.05 1.17 3.94
CA LYS A 233 11.39 1.61 3.55
C LYS A 233 12.50 0.72 4.13
N LYS A 234 12.25 0.05 5.28
CA LYS A 234 13.16 -0.88 5.96
C LYS A 234 13.12 -2.31 5.41
N GLY A 235 12.48 -2.52 4.26
CA GLY A 235 12.32 -3.82 3.62
C GLY A 235 10.95 -4.45 3.89
N LEU A 236 10.88 -5.78 3.74
CA LEU A 236 9.67 -6.58 3.85
C LEU A 236 9.65 -7.35 5.16
N LYS A 237 8.60 -7.18 5.94
CA LYS A 237 8.35 -7.95 7.16
C LYS A 237 7.17 -8.90 6.95
N THR A 238 7.37 -10.18 7.22
CA THR A 238 6.34 -11.21 7.04
C THR A 238 5.65 -11.52 8.38
N TYR A 239 4.31 -11.61 8.33
CA TYR A 239 3.46 -12.03 9.44
C TYR A 239 2.79 -13.34 9.08
N GLY A 240 2.79 -14.31 9.99
CA GLY A 240 2.38 -15.71 9.74
C GLY A 240 0.88 -15.95 9.66
N GLY A 241 0.04 -14.94 9.39
CA GLY A 241 -1.40 -15.04 9.31
C GLY A 241 -2.02 -14.03 8.36
N ASN A 242 -3.36 -14.06 8.28
CA ASN A 242 -4.13 -13.16 7.46
C ASN A 242 -4.07 -11.70 7.94
N TYR A 243 -4.79 -10.81 7.27
CA TYR A 243 -4.75 -9.37 7.56
C TYR A 243 -5.23 -9.01 8.98
N ASN A 244 -6.22 -9.73 9.53
CA ASN A 244 -6.67 -9.49 10.91
C ASN A 244 -5.58 -9.83 11.93
N PHE A 245 -4.87 -10.94 11.72
CA PHE A 245 -3.71 -11.31 12.53
C PHE A 245 -2.60 -10.25 12.44
N TYR A 246 -2.29 -9.78 11.24
CA TYR A 246 -1.33 -8.69 11.02
C TYR A 246 -1.73 -7.43 11.80
N ARG A 247 -2.99 -7.00 11.70
CA ARG A 247 -3.48 -5.80 12.40
C ARG A 247 -3.32 -5.90 13.92
N GLU A 248 -3.63 -7.05 14.48
CA GLU A 248 -3.50 -7.26 15.93
C GLU A 248 -2.04 -7.25 16.36
N GLN A 249 -1.17 -7.96 15.63
CA GLN A 249 0.28 -7.94 15.90
C GLN A 249 0.86 -6.52 15.78
N LYS A 250 0.46 -5.79 14.77
CA LYS A 250 0.91 -4.40 14.57
C LYS A 250 0.46 -3.50 15.71
N ARG A 251 -0.78 -3.65 16.17
CA ARG A 251 -1.32 -2.91 17.32
C ARG A 251 -0.50 -3.17 18.59
N ILE A 252 -0.12 -4.43 18.83
CA ILE A 252 0.73 -4.80 19.97
C ILE A 252 2.11 -4.17 19.84
N GLU A 253 2.73 -4.26 18.66
CA GLU A 253 4.04 -3.65 18.38
C GLU A 253 4.02 -2.14 18.58
N ASP A 254 2.99 -1.45 18.05
CA ASP A 254 2.84 0.00 18.16
C ASP A 254 2.60 0.42 19.62
N SER A 255 1.77 -0.31 20.38
CA SER A 255 1.53 -0.03 21.80
C SER A 255 2.79 -0.24 22.65
N ALA A 256 3.56 -1.30 22.37
CA ALA A 256 4.82 -1.56 23.05
C ALA A 256 5.87 -0.47 22.73
N LEU A 257 5.89 0.04 21.49
CA LEU A 257 6.77 1.15 21.11
C LEU A 257 6.35 2.45 21.80
N GLU A 258 5.04 2.74 21.90
CA GLU A 258 4.54 3.92 22.65
C GLU A 258 4.94 3.85 24.13
N GLN A 259 4.74 2.73 24.78
CA GLN A 259 5.16 2.55 26.18
C GLN A 259 6.67 2.77 26.39
N ARG A 260 7.50 2.29 25.44
CA ARG A 260 8.94 2.56 25.48
C ARG A 260 9.27 4.02 25.31
N ILE A 261 8.61 4.71 24.38
CA ILE A 261 8.77 6.17 24.18
C ILE A 261 8.40 6.92 25.46
N ASP A 262 7.27 6.58 26.09
CA ASP A 262 6.81 7.24 27.32
C ASP A 262 7.77 6.99 28.50
N SER A 263 8.27 5.76 28.63
CA SER A 263 9.25 5.42 29.68
C SER A 263 10.57 6.17 29.50
N GLU A 264 11.10 6.28 28.27
CA GLU A 264 12.32 7.05 27.99
C GLU A 264 12.10 8.57 28.16
N GLN A 265 10.91 9.08 27.84
CA GLN A 265 10.56 10.46 28.11
C GLN A 265 10.54 10.76 29.61
N ALA A 266 9.98 9.86 30.43
CA ALA A 266 9.97 9.98 31.88
C ALA A 266 11.40 9.92 32.44
N ALA A 267 12.23 9.01 31.96
CA ALA A 267 13.64 8.89 32.33
C ALA A 267 14.43 10.16 31.99
N LEU A 268 14.20 10.74 30.80
CA LEU A 268 14.83 12.00 30.38
C LEU A 268 14.41 13.18 31.27
N ARG A 269 13.10 13.29 31.58
CA ARG A 269 12.59 14.33 32.52
C ARG A 269 13.25 14.22 33.89
N LEU A 270 13.37 12.99 34.43
CA LEU A 270 14.01 12.74 35.71
C LEU A 270 15.50 13.06 35.67
N ALA A 271 16.22 12.68 34.60
CA ALA A 271 17.64 12.99 34.43
C ALA A 271 17.88 14.51 34.38
N ARG A 272 17.06 15.25 33.62
CA ARG A 272 17.13 16.71 33.55
C ARG A 272 16.86 17.37 34.92
N LYS A 273 15.83 16.89 35.63
CA LYS A 273 15.51 17.41 36.98
C LYS A 273 16.68 17.19 37.97
N LYS A 274 17.26 15.98 37.99
CA LYS A 274 18.43 15.69 38.82
C LYS A 274 19.65 16.56 38.46
N ALA A 275 19.91 16.75 37.16
CA ALA A 275 21.00 17.61 36.69
C ALA A 275 20.79 19.06 37.16
N GLN A 276 19.56 19.58 37.10
CA GLN A 276 19.21 20.91 37.56
C GLN A 276 19.38 21.05 39.09
N GLU A 277 18.86 20.11 39.89
CA GLU A 277 19.00 20.11 41.34
C GLU A 277 20.48 20.11 41.80
N ILE A 278 21.31 19.32 41.08
CA ILE A 278 22.75 19.30 41.37
C ILE A 278 23.40 20.61 41.01
N ALA A 279 23.05 21.20 39.86
CA ALA A 279 23.55 22.52 39.46
C ALA A 279 23.19 23.63 40.49
N GLU A 280 21.93 23.66 40.96
CA GLU A 280 21.47 24.59 41.98
C GLU A 280 22.18 24.39 43.34
N ARG A 281 22.36 23.15 43.79
CA ARG A 281 23.12 22.84 45.02
C ARG A 281 24.58 23.27 44.90
N GLN A 282 25.19 23.05 43.75
CA GLN A 282 26.57 23.49 43.49
C GLN A 282 26.68 25.02 43.49
N GLN A 283 25.75 25.74 42.88
CA GLN A 283 25.70 27.18 42.86
C GLN A 283 25.59 27.76 44.30
N LYS A 284 24.72 27.15 45.12
CA LYS A 284 24.59 27.54 46.55
C LYS A 284 25.88 27.30 47.30
N ARG A 285 26.55 26.16 47.12
CA ARG A 285 27.85 25.87 47.78
C ARG A 285 28.96 26.81 47.30
N PHE A 286 29.01 27.15 46.04
CA PHE A 286 29.96 28.10 45.49
C PHE A 286 29.76 29.48 46.09
N ASN A 287 28.54 29.99 46.15
CA ASN A 287 28.20 31.27 46.76
C ASN A 287 28.52 31.32 48.27
N GLN A 288 28.31 30.19 49.01
CA GLN A 288 28.71 30.08 50.41
C GLN A 288 30.24 30.05 50.57
N GLY A 289 30.94 29.33 49.67
CA GLY A 289 32.41 29.29 49.65
C GLY A 289 33.03 30.66 49.37
N GLU A 290 32.43 31.45 48.50
CA GLU A 290 32.88 32.84 48.24
C GLU A 290 32.68 33.78 49.45
N ARG A 291 31.55 33.66 50.14
CA ARG A 291 31.30 34.46 51.40
C ARG A 291 32.26 34.08 52.50
N ASN A 292 32.80 32.88 52.55
CA ASN A 292 33.73 32.42 53.55
C ASN A 292 35.22 32.56 53.15
N LYS A 293 35.50 33.10 51.98
CA LYS A 293 36.84 33.19 51.38
C LYS A 293 37.81 34.04 52.27
N ASP A 294 37.29 35.02 52.93
CA ASP A 294 38.10 35.94 53.77
C ASP A 294 38.59 35.34 55.11
N ARG A 295 38.03 34.17 55.46
CA ARG A 295 38.41 33.48 56.73
C ARG A 295 39.55 32.43 56.49
N LEU A 296 40.02 32.18 55.27
CA LEU A 296 41.04 31.16 54.95
C LEU A 296 42.40 31.81 54.64
N PRO A 297 43.55 31.21 55.09
CA PRO A 297 44.89 31.65 54.72
C PRO A 297 45.13 31.66 53.23
N ARG A 298 45.87 32.65 52.69
CA ARG A 298 46.10 32.89 51.29
C ARG A 298 46.66 31.65 50.53
N ILE A 299 47.49 30.82 51.16
CA ILE A 299 48.14 29.62 50.60
C ILE A 299 47.12 28.47 50.31
N LEU A 300 46.08 28.33 51.13
CA LEU A 300 45.06 27.28 50.99
C LEU A 300 43.93 27.65 49.99
N ARG A 301 43.79 28.92 49.67
CA ARG A 301 42.71 29.42 48.78
C ARG A 301 42.81 28.88 47.35
N LYS A 302 44.01 28.76 46.79
CA LYS A 302 44.23 28.36 45.39
C LYS A 302 44.02 26.87 45.18
N GLY A 303 44.56 26.02 46.03
CA GLY A 303 44.42 24.55 45.88
C GLY A 303 43.03 24.00 46.22
N ALA A 304 42.26 24.67 47.09
CA ALA A 304 40.86 24.29 47.35
C ALA A 304 39.91 24.67 46.21
N LYS A 305 40.17 25.82 45.53
CA LYS A 305 39.41 26.26 44.35
C LYS A 305 39.58 25.34 43.17
N ASP A 306 40.82 24.99 42.82
CA ASP A 306 41.12 24.13 41.65
C ASP A 306 40.56 22.71 41.83
N ARG A 307 40.63 22.12 43.02
CA ARG A 307 40.03 20.81 43.33
C ARG A 307 38.50 20.82 43.27
N GLY A 308 37.87 21.90 43.73
CA GLY A 308 36.42 22.10 43.66
C GLY A 308 35.93 22.24 42.24
N GLU A 309 36.58 23.06 41.43
CA GLU A 309 36.20 23.30 40.03
C GLU A 309 36.36 22.05 39.15
N THR A 310 37.42 21.26 39.32
CA THR A 310 37.62 20.02 38.58
C THR A 310 36.59 18.94 38.92
N THR A 311 36.19 18.83 40.18
CA THR A 311 35.17 17.87 40.63
C THR A 311 33.76 18.26 40.09
N ILE A 312 33.46 19.58 40.12
CA ILE A 312 32.20 20.12 39.62
C ILE A 312 32.08 19.94 38.10
N SER A 313 33.17 20.18 37.37
CA SER A 313 33.23 19.99 35.91
C SER A 313 32.96 18.54 35.52
N LYS A 314 33.65 17.59 36.15
CA LYS A 314 33.46 16.15 35.90
C LYS A 314 32.03 15.67 36.23
N LEU A 315 31.40 16.23 37.28
CA LEU A 315 30.03 15.85 37.62
C LEU A 315 29.00 16.41 36.63
N ARG A 316 29.20 17.64 36.17
CA ARG A 316 28.37 18.26 35.11
C ARG A 316 28.49 17.50 33.81
N GLU A 317 29.70 17.11 33.41
CA GLU A 317 29.98 16.34 32.22
C GLU A 317 29.23 14.99 32.26
N LYS A 318 29.36 14.21 33.35
CA LYS A 318 28.62 12.96 33.55
C LYS A 318 27.10 13.13 33.44
N HIS A 319 26.52 14.17 34.00
CA HIS A 319 25.08 14.37 33.89
C HIS A 319 24.65 14.85 32.49
N SER A 320 25.47 15.66 31.82
CA SER A 320 25.28 16.05 30.44
C SER A 320 25.28 14.83 29.52
N ASP A 321 26.22 13.91 29.73
CA ASP A 321 26.35 12.67 28.95
C ASP A 321 25.11 11.77 29.14
N ILE A 322 24.61 11.62 30.36
CA ILE A 322 23.38 10.85 30.63
C ILE A 322 22.17 11.47 29.93
N VAL A 323 22.01 12.78 29.99
CA VAL A 323 20.93 13.47 29.30
C VAL A 323 21.05 13.30 27.78
N GLY A 324 22.25 13.48 27.23
CA GLY A 324 22.51 13.31 25.80
C GLY A 324 22.27 11.87 25.30
N LEU A 325 22.60 10.86 26.13
CA LEU A 325 22.34 9.45 25.80
C LEU A 325 20.83 9.16 25.75
N ASN A 326 20.06 9.65 26.74
CA ASN A 326 18.62 9.46 26.78
C ASN A 326 17.91 10.21 25.64
N GLU A 327 18.41 11.39 25.25
CA GLU A 327 17.91 12.14 24.10
C GLU A 327 18.13 11.38 22.79
N LYS A 328 19.31 10.81 22.60
CA LYS A 328 19.62 9.97 21.43
C LYS A 328 18.68 8.77 21.36
N ARG A 329 18.53 8.02 22.46
CA ARG A 329 17.61 6.86 22.53
C ARG A 329 16.18 7.26 22.22
N LEU A 330 15.68 8.35 22.77
CA LEU A 330 14.33 8.85 22.51
C LEU A 330 14.14 9.24 21.04
N ASN A 331 15.12 9.89 20.44
CA ASN A 331 15.08 10.26 19.02
C ASN A 331 15.10 9.04 18.12
N ASP A 332 15.87 8.01 18.45
CA ASP A 332 15.91 6.76 17.70
C ASP A 332 14.56 6.01 17.78
N LEU A 333 13.93 5.95 18.95
CA LEU A 333 12.59 5.36 19.10
C LEU A 333 11.52 6.15 18.32
N ARG A 334 11.58 7.48 18.34
CA ARG A 334 10.68 8.34 17.56
C ARG A 334 10.85 8.13 16.04
N ARG A 335 12.09 7.95 15.57
CA ARG A 335 12.35 7.59 14.15
C ARG A 335 11.79 6.21 13.79
N GLN A 336 11.77 5.27 14.74
CA GLN A 336 11.16 3.95 14.51
C GLN A 336 9.64 4.01 14.39
N ARG A 337 8.98 4.90 15.14
CA ARG A 337 7.52 5.10 15.09
C ARG A 337 7.01 5.52 13.70
N GLY A 338 7.89 6.09 12.86
CA GLY A 338 7.48 6.66 11.57
C GLY A 338 6.57 7.88 11.74
N THR A 339 6.55 8.74 10.77
CA THR A 339 5.54 9.82 10.70
C THR A 339 4.22 9.21 10.24
N ALA A 340 3.37 8.79 11.18
CA ALA A 340 1.95 8.67 10.86
C ALA A 340 1.47 10.10 10.56
N CYS A 341 1.37 10.44 9.28
CA CYS A 341 0.67 11.66 8.88
C CYS A 341 -0.79 11.53 9.33
N ARG A 342 -1.09 12.05 10.51
CA ARG A 342 -2.47 12.34 10.89
C ARG A 342 -2.85 13.61 10.15
N PHE A 343 -3.46 13.46 8.99
CA PHE A 343 -4.16 14.58 8.38
C PHE A 343 -5.34 14.91 9.29
N LYS A 344 -5.28 16.04 9.96
CA LYS A 344 -6.46 16.69 10.50
C LYS A 344 -6.98 17.61 9.40
N ILE A 345 -8.09 17.25 8.82
CA ILE A 345 -8.84 18.16 7.98
C ILE A 345 -9.79 18.86 8.96
N ASP A 346 -9.44 20.06 9.37
CA ASP A 346 -10.35 20.92 10.09
C ASP A 346 -11.21 21.64 9.05
N PHE A 347 -12.46 21.25 8.92
CA PHE A 347 -13.43 22.04 8.20
C PHE A 347 -13.89 23.17 9.11
N ASP A 348 -13.80 24.39 8.63
CA ASP A 348 -14.37 25.54 9.34
C ASP A 348 -15.90 25.53 9.18
N ASP A 349 -16.58 24.87 10.11
CA ASP A 349 -18.04 24.76 10.14
C ASP A 349 -18.73 26.09 10.52
N ALA A 350 -17.97 27.15 10.80
CA ALA A 350 -18.49 28.40 11.36
C ALA A 350 -19.50 29.15 10.50
N LEU A 351 -19.54 28.85 9.19
CA LEU A 351 -20.42 29.53 8.21
C LEU A 351 -21.71 28.75 7.87
N LEU A 352 -21.82 27.48 8.29
CA LEU A 352 -22.97 26.62 7.96
C LEU A 352 -23.76 26.25 9.21
N HIS A 353 -24.98 26.78 9.35
CA HIS A 353 -25.90 26.33 10.38
C HIS A 353 -26.32 24.89 10.12
N ASN A 354 -26.26 24.03 11.15
CA ASN A 354 -26.72 22.64 11.07
C ASN A 354 -28.19 22.55 10.62
N GLY A 355 -28.47 21.69 9.65
CA GLY A 355 -29.82 21.47 9.11
C GLY A 355 -30.25 22.45 8.03
N LYS A 356 -29.41 23.40 7.60
CA LYS A 356 -29.70 24.27 6.44
C LYS A 356 -29.84 23.42 5.17
N LEU A 357 -30.91 23.61 4.41
CA LEU A 357 -31.08 22.96 3.12
C LEU A 357 -30.05 23.51 2.14
N LEU A 358 -29.18 22.66 1.63
CA LEU A 358 -28.11 23.03 0.69
C LEU A 358 -28.52 22.75 -0.75
N ILE A 359 -29.10 21.57 -1.00
CA ILE A 359 -29.53 21.14 -2.34
C ILE A 359 -30.89 20.45 -2.20
N ALA A 360 -31.83 20.82 -3.10
CA ALA A 360 -33.09 20.10 -3.30
C ALA A 360 -33.19 19.72 -4.77
N ALA A 361 -33.39 18.46 -5.04
CA ALA A 361 -33.63 17.90 -6.38
C ALA A 361 -35.02 17.31 -6.40
N ASP A 362 -35.87 17.83 -7.26
CA ASP A 362 -37.29 17.48 -7.40
C ASP A 362 -37.52 16.86 -8.78
N GLY A 363 -37.93 15.60 -8.84
CA GLY A 363 -38.26 14.89 -10.07
C GLY A 363 -37.12 14.82 -11.08
N VAL A 364 -35.87 14.80 -10.64
CA VAL A 364 -34.68 14.92 -11.49
C VAL A 364 -34.41 13.68 -12.28
N ASN A 365 -34.22 13.86 -13.61
CA ASN A 365 -33.67 12.83 -14.47
C ASN A 365 -32.67 13.44 -15.45
N PHE A 366 -31.84 12.58 -16.04
CA PHE A 366 -30.83 12.96 -17.02
C PHE A 366 -30.68 11.90 -18.11
N GLY A 367 -30.44 12.32 -19.32
CA GLY A 367 -30.14 11.42 -20.43
C GLY A 367 -28.99 12.02 -21.26
N TYR A 368 -27.98 11.22 -21.57
CA TYR A 368 -26.94 11.60 -22.53
C TYR A 368 -27.53 11.71 -23.94
N ASP A 369 -28.48 10.83 -24.24
CA ASP A 369 -29.37 10.95 -25.44
C ASP A 369 -30.72 11.41 -24.96
N ARG A 370 -31.36 12.37 -25.70
CA ARG A 370 -32.65 12.94 -25.31
C ARG A 370 -33.79 11.92 -25.20
N GLU A 371 -33.62 10.73 -25.79
CA GLU A 371 -34.66 9.71 -25.85
C GLU A 371 -34.54 8.64 -24.72
N ARG A 372 -33.41 8.58 -23.98
CA ARG A 372 -33.18 7.55 -22.96
C ARG A 372 -32.81 8.15 -21.61
N PRO A 373 -33.74 8.21 -20.67
CA PRO A 373 -33.43 8.65 -19.32
C PRO A 373 -32.49 7.65 -18.62
N LEU A 374 -31.55 8.17 -17.87
CA LEU A 374 -30.54 7.38 -17.15
C LEU A 374 -31.19 6.56 -16.02
N TRP A 375 -32.15 7.14 -15.35
CA TRP A 375 -32.88 6.48 -14.26
C TRP A 375 -34.32 6.19 -14.69
N ARG A 376 -34.80 4.96 -14.38
CA ARG A 376 -36.18 4.56 -14.71
C ARG A 376 -37.23 5.39 -13.99
N MET A 377 -36.92 5.85 -12.78
CA MET A 377 -37.78 6.77 -12.03
C MET A 377 -36.98 8.05 -11.76
N PRO A 378 -37.67 9.23 -11.84
CA PRO A 378 -37.07 10.48 -11.41
C PRO A 378 -36.57 10.41 -9.96
N LEU A 379 -35.54 11.18 -9.63
CA LEU A 379 -34.93 11.20 -8.32
C LEU A 379 -35.38 12.45 -7.56
N ASP A 380 -35.83 12.21 -6.32
CA ASP A 380 -36.10 13.24 -5.32
C ASP A 380 -35.05 13.13 -4.22
N LEU A 381 -34.34 14.22 -3.93
CA LEU A 381 -33.26 14.22 -2.95
C LEU A 381 -33.14 15.58 -2.27
N GLU A 382 -33.10 15.61 -0.95
CA GLU A 382 -32.71 16.77 -0.17
C GLU A 382 -31.36 16.53 0.52
N ILE A 383 -30.48 17.51 0.49
CA ILE A 383 -29.20 17.46 1.21
C ILE A 383 -29.12 18.66 2.14
N ARG A 384 -28.92 18.37 3.43
CA ARG A 384 -28.84 19.37 4.49
C ARG A 384 -27.42 19.46 5.06
N SER A 385 -27.07 20.63 5.59
CA SER A 385 -25.80 20.87 6.25
C SER A 385 -25.62 19.90 7.43
N GLY A 386 -24.42 19.26 7.51
CA GLY A 386 -24.09 18.27 8.53
C GLY A 386 -24.44 16.82 8.16
N GLU A 387 -25.19 16.59 7.08
CA GLU A 387 -25.52 15.22 6.63
C GLU A 387 -24.34 14.55 5.94
N ARG A 388 -24.24 13.23 6.12
CA ARG A 388 -23.27 12.36 5.45
C ARG A 388 -24.01 11.35 4.58
N ILE A 389 -23.96 11.54 3.26
CA ILE A 389 -24.69 10.73 2.31
C ILE A 389 -23.74 9.81 1.58
N ARG A 390 -24.07 8.51 1.48
CA ARG A 390 -23.36 7.53 0.69
C ARG A 390 -24.18 7.12 -0.52
N LEU A 391 -23.67 7.39 -1.73
CA LEU A 391 -24.23 6.89 -2.98
C LEU A 391 -23.74 5.46 -3.25
N THR A 392 -24.67 4.52 -3.42
CA THR A 392 -24.39 3.12 -3.74
C THR A 392 -25.09 2.72 -5.03
N GLY A 393 -24.50 1.81 -5.78
CA GLY A 393 -25.06 1.29 -7.03
C GLY A 393 -23.98 0.66 -7.89
N ASN A 394 -24.38 -0.12 -8.90
CA ASN A 394 -23.50 -0.79 -9.84
C ASN A 394 -22.74 0.24 -10.73
N ASN A 395 -21.69 -0.21 -11.41
CA ASN A 395 -21.03 0.61 -12.41
C ASN A 395 -22.02 0.96 -13.53
N GLY A 396 -21.93 2.21 -14.04
CA GLY A 396 -22.88 2.70 -15.04
C GLY A 396 -24.25 3.15 -14.49
N SER A 397 -24.54 3.03 -13.19
CA SER A 397 -25.82 3.45 -12.60
C SER A 397 -26.01 4.98 -12.49
N GLY A 398 -25.06 5.77 -12.97
CA GLY A 398 -25.18 7.23 -13.00
C GLY A 398 -24.74 7.95 -11.72
N LYS A 399 -23.97 7.31 -10.81
CA LYS A 399 -23.49 7.94 -9.57
C LYS A 399 -22.68 9.22 -9.83
N THR A 400 -21.69 9.15 -10.70
CA THR A 400 -20.86 10.31 -11.10
C THR A 400 -21.69 11.38 -11.79
N THR A 401 -22.64 10.98 -12.64
CA THR A 401 -23.58 11.90 -13.29
C THR A 401 -24.44 12.63 -12.27
N LEU A 402 -24.93 11.92 -11.26
CA LEU A 402 -25.70 12.55 -10.18
C LEU A 402 -24.85 13.56 -9.41
N VAL A 403 -23.60 13.24 -9.05
CA VAL A 403 -22.70 14.20 -8.40
C VAL A 403 -22.51 15.43 -9.27
N ARG A 404 -22.24 15.28 -10.58
CA ARG A 404 -22.08 16.41 -11.52
C ARG A 404 -23.36 17.24 -11.68
N LEU A 405 -24.53 16.63 -11.61
CA LEU A 405 -25.82 17.34 -11.56
C LEU A 405 -25.95 18.12 -10.25
N LEU A 406 -25.60 17.54 -9.10
CA LEU A 406 -25.65 18.21 -7.80
C LEU A 406 -24.60 19.33 -7.68
N THR A 407 -23.43 19.23 -8.29
CA THR A 407 -22.41 20.28 -8.32
C THR A 407 -22.70 21.38 -9.35
N GLY A 408 -23.55 21.13 -10.34
CA GLY A 408 -23.90 22.10 -11.37
C GLY A 408 -23.07 22.05 -12.63
N GLU A 409 -22.21 21.06 -12.74
CA GLU A 409 -21.45 20.80 -13.96
C GLU A 409 -22.37 20.32 -15.12
N LEU A 410 -23.48 19.64 -14.77
CA LEU A 410 -24.49 19.18 -15.70
C LEU A 410 -25.86 19.76 -15.32
N PHE A 411 -26.73 19.93 -16.31
CA PHE A 411 -28.13 20.36 -16.12
C PHE A 411 -29.06 19.16 -16.32
N PRO A 412 -30.08 18.96 -15.45
CA PRO A 412 -31.03 17.86 -15.60
C PRO A 412 -31.81 18.01 -16.90
N THR A 413 -32.17 16.88 -17.54
CA THR A 413 -33.07 16.86 -18.73
C THR A 413 -34.53 16.88 -18.32
N ALA A 414 -34.86 16.51 -17.07
CA ALA A 414 -36.19 16.59 -16.46
C ALA A 414 -36.02 16.90 -14.97
N GLY A 415 -37.04 17.59 -14.39
CA GLY A 415 -37.01 18.03 -13.01
C GLY A 415 -36.18 19.30 -12.78
N GLU A 416 -36.01 19.66 -11.53
CA GLU A 416 -35.29 20.87 -11.11
C GLU A 416 -34.35 20.59 -9.96
N ILE A 417 -33.15 21.24 -9.98
CA ILE A 417 -32.20 21.22 -8.86
C ILE A 417 -32.05 22.64 -8.34
N ARG A 418 -32.49 22.86 -7.12
CA ARG A 418 -32.32 24.14 -6.42
C ARG A 418 -31.11 24.01 -5.46
N ARG A 419 -30.20 24.98 -5.51
CA ARG A 419 -28.99 25.08 -4.69
C ARG A 419 -28.98 26.39 -3.95
N THR A 420 -28.57 26.35 -2.70
CA THR A 420 -28.20 27.55 -1.96
C THR A 420 -26.73 27.88 -2.28
N ASP A 421 -26.36 29.15 -2.04
CA ASP A 421 -24.96 29.56 -2.20
C ASP A 421 -24.10 28.94 -1.08
N PHE A 422 -23.14 28.06 -1.46
CA PHE A 422 -22.15 27.43 -0.60
C PHE A 422 -20.92 27.00 -1.41
N SER A 423 -19.76 27.05 -0.77
CA SER A 423 -18.52 26.53 -1.35
C SER A 423 -18.45 25.01 -1.21
N TYR A 424 -18.03 24.31 -2.25
CA TYR A 424 -17.81 22.88 -2.22
C TYR A 424 -16.46 22.51 -2.85
N VAL A 425 -15.95 21.34 -2.50
CA VAL A 425 -14.78 20.71 -3.13
C VAL A 425 -15.19 19.35 -3.65
N CYS A 426 -14.92 19.07 -4.91
CA CYS A 426 -15.11 17.77 -5.51
C CYS A 426 -13.74 17.06 -5.61
N LEU A 427 -13.63 15.88 -5.04
CA LEU A 427 -12.46 15.00 -5.21
C LEU A 427 -12.88 13.89 -6.18
N ASP A 428 -12.26 13.85 -7.34
CA ASP A 428 -12.48 12.77 -8.29
C ASP A 428 -11.65 11.52 -7.97
N GLN A 429 -11.87 10.44 -8.73
CA GLN A 429 -11.13 9.17 -8.53
C GLN A 429 -9.64 9.28 -8.88
N GLU A 430 -9.26 10.25 -9.72
CA GLU A 430 -7.88 10.47 -10.17
C GLU A 430 -7.16 11.50 -9.30
N TYR A 431 -7.82 12.04 -8.26
CA TYR A 431 -7.28 13.09 -7.38
C TYR A 431 -6.82 14.36 -8.14
N SER A 432 -7.41 14.65 -9.29
CA SER A 432 -7.23 15.93 -9.97
C SER A 432 -7.96 17.01 -9.16
N LEU A 433 -7.22 18.00 -8.68
CA LEU A 433 -7.73 19.18 -7.99
C LEU A 433 -7.97 20.31 -9.00
#